data_17f54a2394abf54ca9a5042b16602519
#
_entry.id   17f54a2394abf54ca9a5042b16602519
#
_cell.length_a   1.000
_cell.length_b   1.000
_cell.length_c   1.000
_cell.angle_alpha   90.00
_cell.angle_beta   90.00
_cell.angle_gamma   90.00
#
_symmetry.space_group_name_H-M   'P 1'
#
loop_
_entity.id
_entity.type
_entity.pdbx_description
1 polymer ?
#
loop_
_entity_poly.entity_id
_entity_poly.type
_entity_poly.pdbx_seq_one_letter_code
_entity_poly.pdbx_strand_id
1 'polypeptide(L)'
;MSGSVNKVILLGNLGRDPEVRSTQDGMKIVNLNIATSERWKDKNSDEQRERTEWHRVVIFNENLARIAEQYLRKGSTVYLEGQLQTRKWTDQQGVEKYTTEVVLQRYRGELTLLGSRNEGAAALSSDSGAMPSGIGAAGVTSGAAMPPMAGSDDLDDDIPF
;
A
#
# COMPACT_ATOMS: atom_id res chain seq x y z
N MET A 1 -11.15 32.58 23.10
CA MET A 1 -11.13 31.20 22.56
C MET A 1 -11.09 31.25 21.05
N SER A 2 -9.97 30.94 20.47
CA SER A 2 -9.91 30.77 19.02
C SER A 2 -10.24 29.32 18.70
N GLY A 3 -11.43 29.09 18.13
CA GLY A 3 -11.79 27.78 17.58
C GLY A 3 -11.00 27.53 16.32
N SER A 4 -10.09 26.58 16.32
CA SER A 4 -9.36 26.14 15.13
C SER A 4 -9.40 24.62 15.01
N VAL A 5 -9.36 24.13 13.79
CA VAL A 5 -9.31 22.69 13.50
C VAL A 5 -8.09 22.41 12.64
N ASN A 6 -7.30 21.43 13.07
CA ASN A 6 -6.21 20.88 12.27
C ASN A 6 -6.43 19.38 12.13
N LYS A 7 -7.01 18.97 11.02
CA LYS A 7 -7.33 17.57 10.73
C LYS A 7 -7.04 17.27 9.28
N VAL A 8 -6.33 16.17 9.04
CA VAL A 8 -6.05 15.64 7.72
C VAL A 8 -6.59 14.23 7.62
N ILE A 9 -7.31 13.94 6.57
CA ILE A 9 -7.84 12.63 6.25
C ILE A 9 -7.18 12.17 4.95
N LEU A 10 -6.59 11.00 4.97
CA LEU A 10 -5.99 10.36 3.80
C LEU A 10 -6.56 8.97 3.59
N LEU A 11 -6.96 8.68 2.36
CA LEU A 11 -7.27 7.35 1.87
C LEU A 11 -6.37 7.09 0.67
N GLY A 12 -5.47 6.15 0.78
CA GLY A 12 -4.50 5.90 -0.28
C GLY A 12 -3.73 4.60 -0.07
N ASN A 13 -2.72 4.42 -0.86
CA ASN A 13 -1.91 3.21 -0.87
C ASN A 13 -0.49 3.49 -0.42
N LEU A 14 0.12 2.54 0.29
CA LEU A 14 1.52 2.63 0.65
C LEU A 14 2.39 2.46 -0.59
N GLY A 15 3.30 3.40 -0.81
CA GLY A 15 4.28 3.31 -1.89
C GLY A 15 5.48 2.43 -1.56
N ARG A 16 5.72 2.18 -0.28
CA ARG A 16 6.77 1.30 0.24
C ARG A 16 6.35 0.71 1.57
N ASP A 17 7.11 -0.28 2.05
CA ASP A 17 6.89 -0.85 3.37
C ASP A 17 7.03 0.21 4.47
N PRO A 18 6.30 0.07 5.59
CA PRO A 18 6.45 0.97 6.73
C PRO A 18 7.89 0.98 7.27
N GLU A 19 8.40 2.15 7.53
CA GLU A 19 9.71 2.33 8.14
C GLU A 19 9.54 2.50 9.66
N VAL A 20 9.99 1.51 10.42
CA VAL A 20 9.87 1.49 11.88
C VAL A 20 11.16 1.95 12.51
N ARG A 21 11.08 2.91 13.41
CA ARG A 21 12.18 3.39 14.24
C ARG A 21 11.81 3.26 15.71
N SER A 22 12.78 2.92 16.53
CA SER A 22 12.62 2.92 17.98
C SER A 22 13.35 4.11 18.59
N THR A 23 12.69 4.80 19.49
CA THR A 23 13.31 5.85 20.30
C THR A 23 14.12 5.25 21.45
N GLN A 24 14.97 6.06 22.10
CA GLN A 24 15.74 5.63 23.26
C GLN A 24 14.86 5.15 24.43
N ASP A 25 13.63 5.66 24.50
CA ASP A 25 12.65 5.27 25.51
C ASP A 25 11.87 3.98 25.14
N GLY A 26 12.25 3.32 24.04
CA GLY A 26 11.61 2.08 23.58
C GLY A 26 10.28 2.28 22.85
N MET A 27 9.89 3.51 22.55
CA MET A 27 8.68 3.79 21.79
C MET A 27 8.93 3.58 20.29
N LYS A 28 7.97 2.96 19.65
CA LYS A 28 8.00 2.78 18.19
C LYS A 28 7.40 3.99 17.47
N ILE A 29 8.11 4.47 16.48
CA ILE A 29 7.66 5.49 15.54
C ILE A 29 7.64 4.86 14.15
N VAL A 30 6.52 4.99 13.45
CA VAL A 30 6.38 4.45 12.10
C VAL A 30 6.20 5.57 11.09
N ASN A 31 7.02 5.54 10.06
CA ASN A 31 6.90 6.44 8.91
C ASN A 31 6.24 5.72 7.74
N LEU A 32 5.22 6.33 7.18
CA LEU A 32 4.52 5.83 6.01
C LEU A 32 4.63 6.83 4.86
N ASN A 33 4.70 6.32 3.65
CA ASN A 33 4.50 7.10 2.43
C ASN A 33 3.20 6.66 1.78
N ILE A 34 2.24 7.58 1.73
CA ILE A 34 0.90 7.33 1.19
C ILE A 34 0.76 8.04 -0.14
N ALA A 35 0.37 7.31 -1.16
CA ALA A 35 0.02 7.83 -2.47
C ALA A 35 -1.49 8.05 -2.56
N THR A 36 -1.88 9.24 -2.96
CA THR A 36 -3.26 9.55 -3.36
C THR A 36 -3.26 9.91 -4.83
N SER A 37 -4.07 9.22 -5.63
CA SER A 37 -4.12 9.42 -7.08
C SER A 37 -5.48 9.93 -7.51
N GLU A 38 -5.45 10.94 -8.34
CA GLU A 38 -6.62 11.50 -9.02
C GLU A 38 -6.54 11.20 -10.50
N ARG A 39 -7.65 10.79 -11.07
CA ARG A 39 -7.77 10.54 -12.51
C ARG A 39 -8.87 11.40 -13.09
N TRP A 40 -8.57 12.09 -14.16
CA TRP A 40 -9.55 12.89 -14.87
C TRP A 40 -9.35 12.77 -16.38
N LYS A 41 -10.41 13.06 -17.10
CA LYS A 41 -10.38 13.13 -18.56
C LYS A 41 -10.15 14.57 -18.98
N ASP A 42 -9.13 14.78 -19.79
CA ASP A 42 -8.86 16.12 -20.35
C ASP A 42 -9.93 16.45 -21.39
N LYS A 43 -10.58 17.60 -21.21
CA LYS A 43 -11.66 18.05 -22.11
C LYS A 43 -11.17 18.39 -23.51
N ASN A 44 -9.90 18.72 -23.68
CA ASN A 44 -9.34 19.18 -24.95
C ASN A 44 -8.73 18.03 -25.78
N SER A 45 -8.21 16.97 -25.16
CA SER A 45 -7.51 15.89 -25.84
C SER A 45 -8.20 14.53 -25.71
N ASP A 46 -9.30 14.44 -24.95
CA ASP A 46 -10.01 13.19 -24.66
C ASP A 46 -9.15 12.11 -23.98
N GLU A 47 -7.94 12.47 -23.53
CA GLU A 47 -7.00 11.60 -22.88
C GLU A 47 -7.26 11.51 -21.37
N GLN A 48 -7.02 10.33 -20.82
CA GLN A 48 -7.00 10.15 -19.36
C GLN A 48 -5.69 10.66 -18.80
N ARG A 49 -5.80 11.55 -17.81
CA ARG A 49 -4.66 12.03 -17.05
C ARG A 49 -4.73 11.53 -15.62
N GLU A 50 -3.58 11.27 -15.06
CA GLU A 50 -3.43 10.83 -13.66
C GLU A 50 -2.41 11.74 -12.96
N ARG A 51 -2.73 12.09 -11.73
CA ARG A 51 -1.83 12.83 -10.84
C ARG A 51 -1.76 12.10 -9.51
N THR A 52 -0.56 11.81 -9.06
CA THR A 52 -0.31 11.18 -7.77
C THR A 52 0.40 12.15 -6.84
N GLU A 53 -0.15 12.33 -5.65
CA GLU A 53 0.48 13.08 -4.57
C GLU A 53 1.00 12.13 -3.51
N TRP A 54 2.20 12.42 -3.01
CA TRP A 54 2.88 11.63 -1.99
C TRP A 54 2.83 12.34 -0.66
N HIS A 55 2.28 11.66 0.34
CA HIS A 55 2.13 12.18 1.68
C HIS A 55 3.03 11.43 2.65
N ARG A 56 3.79 12.19 3.42
CA ARG A 56 4.57 11.63 4.52
C ARG A 56 3.72 11.63 5.77
N VAL A 57 3.59 10.45 6.38
CA VAL A 57 2.80 10.23 7.58
C VAL A 57 3.70 9.66 8.66
N VAL A 58 3.61 10.22 9.87
CA VAL A 58 4.37 9.79 11.04
C VAL A 58 3.40 9.36 12.13
N ILE A 59 3.57 8.14 12.64
CA ILE A 59 2.72 7.57 13.68
C ILE A 59 3.50 7.54 15.00
N PHE A 60 3.05 8.35 15.96
CA PHE A 60 3.55 8.34 17.35
C PHE A 60 2.66 7.54 18.28
N ASN A 61 1.46 7.18 17.85
CA ASN A 61 0.58 6.32 18.63
C ASN A 61 1.11 4.89 18.62
N GLU A 62 1.47 4.37 19.77
CA GLU A 62 2.09 3.06 19.93
C GLU A 62 1.22 1.91 19.44
N ASN A 63 -0.08 1.96 19.70
CA ASN A 63 -1.02 0.94 19.23
C ASN A 63 -1.13 0.95 17.70
N LEU A 64 -1.28 2.13 17.11
CA LEU A 64 -1.36 2.29 15.67
C LEU A 64 -0.02 1.95 14.98
N ALA A 65 1.10 2.28 15.62
CA ALA A 65 2.43 1.91 15.13
C ALA A 65 2.61 0.40 15.05
N ARG A 66 2.14 -0.32 16.08
CA ARG A 66 2.17 -1.79 16.10
C ARG A 66 1.30 -2.40 15.00
N ILE A 67 0.10 -1.89 14.81
CA ILE A 67 -0.80 -2.32 13.73
C ILE A 67 -0.17 -2.07 12.36
N ALA A 68 0.40 -0.88 12.16
CA ALA A 68 1.07 -0.53 10.91
C ALA A 68 2.26 -1.46 10.61
N GLU A 69 3.08 -1.75 11.61
CA GLU A 69 4.23 -2.65 11.49
C GLU A 69 3.81 -4.07 11.12
N GLN A 70 2.76 -4.59 11.75
CA GLN A 70 2.32 -5.97 11.57
C GLN A 70 1.58 -6.22 10.27
N TYR A 71 0.73 -5.29 9.86
CA TYR A 71 -0.26 -5.53 8.80
C TYR A 71 -0.02 -4.75 7.53
N LEU A 72 0.64 -3.59 7.59
CA LEU A 72 0.87 -2.76 6.42
C LEU A 72 2.11 -3.22 5.65
N ARG A 73 1.98 -3.25 4.33
CA ARG A 73 3.05 -3.53 3.37
C ARG A 73 2.92 -2.59 2.18
N LYS A 74 3.94 -2.51 1.35
CA LYS A 74 3.88 -1.82 0.07
C LYS A 74 2.61 -2.24 -0.70
N GLY A 75 1.84 -1.28 -1.16
CA GLY A 75 0.60 -1.50 -1.89
C GLY A 75 -0.65 -1.63 -1.03
N SER A 76 -0.51 -1.76 0.30
CA SER A 76 -1.67 -1.80 1.20
C SER A 76 -2.50 -0.51 1.10
N THR A 77 -3.81 -0.65 1.09
CA THR A 77 -4.73 0.48 1.15
C THR A 77 -5.06 0.80 2.60
N VAL A 78 -4.95 2.06 2.95
CA VAL A 78 -5.16 2.53 4.31
C VAL A 78 -5.97 3.81 4.34
N TYR A 79 -6.87 3.91 5.30
CA TYR A 79 -7.53 5.13 5.71
C TYR A 79 -6.90 5.63 7.00
N LEU A 80 -6.55 6.90 7.06
CA LEU A 80 -6.01 7.48 8.28
C LEU A 80 -6.48 8.90 8.51
N GLU A 81 -6.53 9.27 9.77
CA GLU A 81 -6.79 10.63 10.24
C GLU A 81 -5.63 11.09 11.11
N GLY A 82 -5.15 12.28 10.87
CA GLY A 82 -4.08 12.89 11.64
C GLY A 82 -4.15 14.40 11.62
N GLN A 83 -3.06 15.02 11.99
CA GLN A 83 -2.90 16.47 11.99
C GLN A 83 -1.72 16.86 11.09
N LEU A 84 -1.83 18.01 10.45
CA LEU A 84 -0.72 18.57 9.69
C LEU A 84 0.26 19.23 10.65
N GLN A 85 1.53 18.87 10.55
CA GLN A 85 2.59 19.44 11.37
C GLN A 85 3.81 19.75 10.51
N THR A 86 4.37 20.94 10.70
CA THR A 86 5.61 21.34 10.06
C THR A 86 6.74 21.27 11.07
N ARG A 87 7.79 20.53 10.71
CA ARG A 87 8.98 20.34 11.51
C ARG A 87 10.16 21.03 10.84
N LYS A 88 10.91 21.77 11.64
CA LYS A 88 12.18 22.37 11.24
C LYS A 88 13.33 21.39 11.52
N TRP A 89 14.24 21.25 10.57
CA TRP A 89 15.42 20.44 10.74
C TRP A 89 16.62 21.06 9.98
N THR A 90 17.80 20.67 10.38
CA THR A 90 19.03 21.17 9.77
C THR A 90 19.69 20.04 8.98
N ASP A 91 20.05 20.30 7.75
CA ASP A 91 20.76 19.32 6.92
C ASP A 91 22.25 19.22 7.27
N GLN A 92 22.96 18.32 6.59
CA GLN A 92 24.39 18.11 6.80
C GLN A 92 25.27 19.33 6.43
N GLN A 93 24.72 20.26 5.67
CA GLN A 93 25.39 21.50 5.26
C GLN A 93 25.09 22.69 6.19
N GLY A 94 24.30 22.46 7.25
CA GLY A 94 23.92 23.49 8.19
C GLY A 94 22.75 24.37 7.72
N VAL A 95 22.09 24.01 6.63
CA VAL A 95 20.93 24.74 6.11
C VAL A 95 19.65 24.30 6.83
N GLU A 96 18.88 25.27 7.31
CA GLU A 96 17.59 25.02 7.90
C GLU A 96 16.54 24.65 6.85
N LYS A 97 15.87 23.54 7.06
CA LYS A 97 14.80 23.03 6.19
C LYS A 97 13.53 22.76 6.99
N TYR A 98 12.42 22.85 6.31
CA TYR A 98 11.09 22.56 6.87
C TYR A 98 10.50 21.36 6.16
N THR A 99 9.92 20.45 6.92
CA THR A 99 9.18 19.32 6.39
C THR A 99 7.78 19.31 6.97
N THR A 100 6.78 19.28 6.11
CA THR A 100 5.38 19.18 6.49
C THR A 100 4.94 17.74 6.41
N GLU A 101 4.40 17.22 7.48
CA GLU A 101 4.03 15.83 7.66
C GLU A 101 2.62 15.72 8.24
N VAL A 102 1.95 14.61 7.97
CA VAL A 102 0.73 14.24 8.68
C VAL A 102 1.12 13.41 9.89
N VAL A 103 0.71 13.82 11.08
CA VAL A 103 1.12 13.20 12.33
C VAL A 103 -0.08 12.58 13.03
N LEU A 104 0.02 11.28 13.33
CA LEU A 104 -0.91 10.57 14.21
C LEU A 104 -0.35 10.59 15.63
N GLN A 105 -0.88 11.49 16.45
CA GLN A 105 -0.41 11.68 17.82
C GLN A 105 -0.87 10.56 18.75
N ARG A 106 -0.23 10.47 19.91
CA ARG A 106 -0.37 9.39 20.90
C ARG A 106 -1.83 9.08 21.30
N TYR A 107 -2.69 10.09 21.39
CA TYR A 107 -4.08 9.95 21.82
C TYR A 107 -5.09 10.42 20.80
N ARG A 108 -4.61 10.82 19.64
CA ARG A 108 -5.42 11.32 18.54
C ARG A 108 -4.95 10.70 17.25
N GLY A 109 -5.86 10.36 16.41
CA GLY A 109 -5.57 9.75 15.13
C GLY A 109 -6.30 8.43 14.98
N GLU A 110 -6.58 8.09 13.76
CA GLU A 110 -7.26 6.87 13.39
C GLU A 110 -6.50 6.20 12.24
N LEU A 111 -6.45 4.90 12.28
CA LEU A 111 -5.88 4.08 11.23
C LEU A 111 -6.80 2.90 10.98
N THR A 112 -7.33 2.80 9.78
CA THR A 112 -8.18 1.70 9.35
C THR A 112 -7.55 1.02 8.14
N LEU A 113 -7.31 -0.27 8.28
CA LEU A 113 -6.82 -1.12 7.20
C LEU A 113 -7.96 -1.45 6.26
N LEU A 114 -7.81 -1.08 5.01
CA LEU A 114 -8.73 -1.48 3.97
C LEU A 114 -8.07 -2.64 3.21
N GLY A 115 -8.67 -3.83 3.28
CA GLY A 115 -8.09 -5.05 2.74
C GLY A 115 -7.56 -4.90 1.33
N SER A 116 -6.40 -5.44 1.06
CA SER A 116 -5.92 -5.58 -0.30
C SER A 116 -6.83 -6.57 -1.04
N ARG A 117 -7.16 -6.24 -2.26
CA ARG A 117 -8.05 -7.01 -3.15
C ARG A 117 -7.66 -8.49 -3.34
N ASN A 118 -6.52 -8.92 -2.78
CA ASN A 118 -5.95 -10.26 -2.99
C ASN A 118 -6.17 -11.25 -1.86
N GLU A 119 -6.75 -10.87 -0.72
CA GLU A 119 -7.02 -11.83 0.37
C GLU A 119 -8.46 -12.36 0.40
N GLY A 120 -9.34 -11.90 -0.48
CA GLY A 120 -10.73 -12.33 -0.54
C GLY A 120 -11.02 -13.53 -1.47
N ALA A 121 -10.02 -14.04 -2.20
CA ALA A 121 -10.23 -15.09 -3.20
C ALA A 121 -9.82 -16.50 -2.74
N ALA A 122 -9.29 -16.67 -1.54
CA ALA A 122 -8.79 -17.96 -1.05
C ALA A 122 -9.63 -18.64 0.06
N ALA A 123 -10.80 -18.09 0.40
CA ALA A 123 -11.57 -18.60 1.53
C ALA A 123 -12.97 -19.12 1.19
N LEU A 124 -13.29 -19.41 -0.07
CA LEU A 124 -14.59 -20.00 -0.44
C LEU A 124 -14.43 -21.14 -1.46
N SER A 125 -13.67 -22.19 -1.11
CA SER A 125 -13.81 -23.45 -1.79
C SER A 125 -13.26 -24.62 -0.93
N SER A 126 -13.98 -24.89 0.11
CA SER A 126 -13.94 -26.20 0.77
C SER A 126 -15.21 -26.39 1.59
N ASP A 127 -16.26 -26.70 0.94
CA ASP A 127 -17.25 -27.66 1.44
C ASP A 127 -18.25 -28.03 0.34
N SER A 128 -18.09 -29.22 -0.19
CA SER A 128 -19.16 -30.08 -0.65
C SER A 128 -18.59 -31.47 -0.86
N GLY A 129 -18.66 -32.21 0.20
CA GLY A 129 -18.55 -33.65 0.10
C GLY A 129 -19.75 -34.22 -0.64
N ALA A 130 -19.50 -35.24 -1.41
CA ALA A 130 -20.27 -36.49 -1.48
C ALA A 130 -19.87 -37.29 -2.69
N MET A 131 -19.33 -38.42 -2.42
CA MET A 131 -19.25 -39.61 -3.28
C MET A 131 -20.64 -40.17 -3.60
N PRO A 132 -20.86 -41.26 -4.40
CA PRO A 132 -19.91 -42.14 -5.04
C PRO A 132 -20.38 -42.77 -6.39
N SER A 133 -19.47 -43.58 -6.93
CA SER A 133 -19.69 -44.85 -7.68
C SER A 133 -20.19 -44.81 -9.13
N GLY A 134 -19.39 -45.49 -9.96
CA GLY A 134 -19.89 -46.13 -11.16
C GLY A 134 -18.93 -46.32 -12.30
N ILE A 135 -18.06 -47.32 -12.22
CA ILE A 135 -17.73 -48.36 -13.23
C ILE A 135 -17.73 -47.97 -14.74
N GLY A 136 -16.62 -48.30 -15.39
CA GLY A 136 -16.66 -48.62 -16.81
C GLY A 136 -15.43 -48.20 -17.66
N ALA A 137 -14.47 -49.04 -17.67
CA ALA A 137 -13.69 -49.68 -18.75
C ALA A 137 -13.29 -48.86 -20.04
N ALA A 138 -11.99 -48.92 -20.25
CA ALA A 138 -11.24 -49.27 -21.47
C ALA A 138 -11.20 -48.31 -22.65
N GLY A 139 -9.95 -48.14 -23.15
CA GLY A 139 -9.68 -47.78 -24.54
C GLY A 139 -8.52 -46.82 -24.73
N VAL A 140 -7.37 -47.29 -24.69
CA VAL A 140 -6.19 -47.34 -25.58
C VAL A 140 -6.09 -46.30 -26.70
N THR A 141 -4.91 -45.76 -26.78
CA THR A 141 -3.97 -45.43 -27.88
C THR A 141 -3.66 -43.95 -28.00
N SER A 142 -2.43 -43.61 -27.69
CA SER A 142 -1.30 -43.41 -28.60
C SER A 142 -1.39 -42.11 -29.44
N GLY A 143 -0.41 -41.28 -29.26
CA GLY A 143 -0.13 -40.23 -30.24
C GLY A 143 0.73 -39.12 -29.67
N ALA A 144 2.02 -39.33 -29.84
CA ALA A 144 3.07 -38.36 -29.68
C ALA A 144 2.86 -37.06 -30.47
N ALA A 145 3.31 -35.97 -29.90
CA ALA A 145 4.24 -35.05 -30.55
C ALA A 145 4.36 -33.73 -29.76
N MET A 146 5.49 -33.54 -29.18
CA MET A 146 6.07 -32.21 -28.99
C MET A 146 6.48 -31.67 -30.37
N PRO A 147 6.52 -30.40 -30.57
CA PRO A 147 7.81 -29.75 -30.57
C PRO A 147 7.82 -28.31 -30.07
N PRO A 148 9.01 -27.76 -30.10
CA PRO A 148 9.46 -26.74 -29.18
C PRO A 148 9.64 -25.39 -29.86
N MET A 149 10.32 -24.53 -29.16
CA MET A 149 11.02 -23.33 -29.60
C MET A 149 10.32 -22.00 -29.29
N ALA A 150 10.84 -21.34 -28.27
CA ALA A 150 11.80 -20.23 -28.42
C ALA A 150 11.17 -18.92 -28.89
N GLY A 151 11.25 -17.99 -28.00
CA GLY A 151 11.00 -16.59 -28.24
C GLY A 151 11.39 -15.84 -26.98
N SER A 152 12.68 -15.68 -26.83
CA SER A 152 13.27 -14.66 -26.00
C SER A 152 12.93 -13.32 -26.62
N ASP A 153 12.22 -12.48 -25.88
CA ASP A 153 12.23 -11.06 -26.13
C ASP A 153 12.59 -10.36 -24.82
N ASP A 154 13.85 -10.02 -24.77
CA ASP A 154 14.41 -8.96 -23.96
C ASP A 154 13.60 -7.68 -24.19
N LEU A 155 12.92 -7.22 -23.17
CA LEU A 155 12.46 -5.86 -23.12
C LEU A 155 13.26 -5.16 -22.04
N ASP A 156 14.32 -4.51 -22.49
CA ASP A 156 14.99 -3.43 -21.79
C ASP A 156 13.95 -2.38 -21.41
N ASP A 157 13.57 -2.36 -20.14
CA ASP A 157 12.83 -1.26 -19.56
C ASP A 157 13.83 -0.20 -19.08
N ASP A 158 14.25 0.60 -20.01
CA ASP A 158 14.90 1.87 -19.74
C ASP A 158 13.83 2.87 -19.29
N ILE A 159 13.79 3.12 -17.99
CA ILE A 159 12.97 4.18 -17.43
C ILE A 159 13.82 5.44 -17.35
N PRO A 160 13.56 6.46 -18.17
CA PRO A 160 14.21 7.75 -18.01
C PRO A 160 13.54 8.53 -16.85
N PHE A 161 14.38 9.01 -15.98
CA PHE A 161 14.01 9.93 -14.92
C PHE A 161 13.57 11.29 -15.43
#